data_204254248e607138dcda8d567d0ebf91
#
_entry.id   204254248e607138dcda8d567d0ebf91
#
_cell.length_a   1.000
_cell.length_b   1.000
_cell.length_c   1.000
_cell.angle_alpha   90.00
_cell.angle_beta   90.00
_cell.angle_gamma   90.00
#
_symmetry.space_group_name_H-M   'P 1'
#
loop_
_entity.id
_entity.type
_entity.pdbx_description
1 polymer ?
#
loop_
_entity_poly.entity_id
_entity_poly.type
_entity_poly.pdbx_seq_one_letter_code
_entity_poly.pdbx_strand_id
1 'polypeptide(L)'
;MKNKLKLHGFNNLTKSLSFNIYDVCYAKTSKEQLSYIDYIDEEYNSERITNIMMHLTEKIGAKVISVSKQDYDPQGASVTFLIAEKSLIPHCGSEILAHLDKSHVTVHTYPEYHPDRSLATFRVDIDVATCGEITPLSTLD
;
A
#
# COMPACT_ATOMS: atom_id res chain seq x y z
N MET A 1 20.92 10.41 -26.14
CA MET A 1 21.66 9.25 -25.64
C MET A 1 21.35 9.04 -24.18
N LYS A 2 20.72 7.95 -23.85
CA LYS A 2 20.39 7.64 -22.46
C LYS A 2 21.63 7.08 -21.76
N ASN A 3 22.38 7.92 -21.06
CA ASN A 3 23.41 7.43 -20.17
C ASN A 3 22.74 6.69 -19.03
N LYS A 4 22.75 5.35 -19.11
CA LYS A 4 22.39 4.53 -17.96
C LYS A 4 23.45 4.74 -16.88
N LEU A 5 23.05 5.31 -15.77
CA LEU A 5 23.88 5.32 -14.57
C LEU A 5 24.21 3.87 -14.21
N LYS A 6 25.47 3.52 -14.30
CA LYS A 6 25.98 2.25 -13.75
C LYS A 6 26.14 2.43 -12.25
N LEU A 7 25.25 1.83 -11.50
CA LEU A 7 25.37 1.77 -10.05
C LEU A 7 26.14 0.52 -9.68
N HIS A 8 27.28 0.71 -9.03
CA HIS A 8 28.09 -0.38 -8.52
C HIS A 8 27.79 -0.59 -7.04
N GLY A 9 27.37 -1.79 -6.69
CA GLY A 9 27.14 -2.19 -5.30
C GLY A 9 25.70 -2.07 -4.83
N PHE A 10 25.01 -0.94 -5.04
CA PHE A 10 23.61 -0.78 -4.73
C PHE A 10 22.93 0.25 -5.63
N ASN A 11 21.63 0.15 -5.74
CA ASN A 11 20.83 1.05 -6.55
C ASN A 11 20.30 2.21 -5.70
N ASN A 12 20.78 3.42 -5.95
CA ASN A 12 20.33 4.63 -5.29
C ASN A 12 19.07 5.26 -5.90
N LEU A 13 18.60 4.73 -7.03
CA LEU A 13 17.41 5.25 -7.67
C LEU A 13 16.17 4.72 -6.98
N THR A 14 15.39 5.64 -6.44
CA THR A 14 14.10 5.34 -5.84
C THR A 14 12.98 5.89 -6.73
N LYS A 15 11.99 5.07 -6.98
CA LYS A 15 10.75 5.47 -7.66
C LYS A 15 9.63 5.44 -6.64
N SER A 16 8.88 6.51 -6.55
CA SER A 16 7.76 6.63 -5.62
C SER A 16 6.48 6.98 -6.34
N LEU A 17 5.39 6.39 -5.90
CA LEU A 17 4.05 6.73 -6.33
C LEU A 17 3.19 6.88 -5.08
N SER A 18 2.57 8.04 -4.93
CA SER A 18 1.61 8.31 -3.86
C SER A 18 0.29 8.70 -4.47
N PHE A 19 -0.79 8.10 -4.01
CA PHE A 19 -2.12 8.50 -4.44
C PHE A 19 -3.15 8.27 -3.36
N ASN A 20 -4.23 9.04 -3.44
CA ASN A 20 -5.34 9.00 -2.51
C ASN A 20 -6.61 8.66 -3.27
N ILE A 21 -7.39 7.78 -2.70
CA ILE A 21 -8.70 7.40 -3.22
C ILE A 21 -9.75 7.89 -2.23
N TYR A 22 -10.80 8.51 -2.75
CA TYR A 22 -11.89 9.05 -1.94
C TYR A 22 -13.21 8.43 -2.34
N ASP A 23 -14.03 8.15 -1.35
CA ASP A 23 -15.43 7.83 -1.52
C ASP A 23 -16.27 8.70 -0.58
N VAL A 24 -17.45 9.07 -1.01
CA VAL A 24 -18.38 9.89 -0.22
C VAL A 24 -19.75 9.23 -0.21
N CYS A 25 -20.24 8.96 0.98
CA CYS A 25 -21.59 8.44 1.20
C CYS A 25 -22.49 9.53 1.77
N TYR A 26 -23.53 9.88 1.05
CA TYR A 26 -24.56 10.81 1.56
C TYR A 26 -25.50 10.07 2.49
N ALA A 27 -25.41 10.38 3.77
CA ALA A 27 -26.16 9.74 4.82
C ALA A 27 -26.73 10.81 5.77
N LYS A 28 -28.05 10.90 5.82
CA LYS A 28 -28.74 11.96 6.58
C LYS A 28 -28.77 11.71 8.09
N THR A 29 -28.69 10.45 8.49
CA THR A 29 -28.81 10.07 9.90
C THR A 29 -27.48 9.51 10.41
N SER A 30 -27.24 9.65 11.70
CA SER A 30 -26.09 9.06 12.37
C SER A 30 -26.06 7.54 12.20
N LYS A 31 -27.22 6.90 12.19
CA LYS A 31 -27.33 5.46 11.97
C LYS A 31 -26.83 5.05 10.58
N GLU A 32 -27.20 5.78 9.53
CA GLU A 32 -26.75 5.53 8.17
C GLU A 32 -25.23 5.76 8.03
N GLN A 33 -24.72 6.81 8.67
CA GLN A 33 -23.28 7.10 8.67
C GLN A 33 -22.49 5.99 9.37
N LEU A 34 -22.94 5.54 10.53
CA LEU A 34 -22.30 4.44 11.26
C LEU A 34 -22.39 3.12 10.49
N SER A 35 -23.49 2.85 9.82
CA SER A 35 -23.64 1.66 8.95
C SER A 35 -22.62 1.68 7.81
N TYR A 36 -22.35 2.84 7.24
CA TYR A 36 -21.33 2.99 6.21
C TYR A 36 -19.93 2.73 6.78
N ILE A 37 -19.62 3.26 7.95
CA ILE A 37 -18.34 3.02 8.62
C ILE A 37 -18.14 1.53 8.91
N ASP A 38 -19.17 0.87 9.43
CA ASP A 38 -19.13 -0.58 9.70
C ASP A 38 -18.88 -1.39 8.43
N TYR A 39 -19.54 -1.01 7.33
CA TYR A 39 -19.30 -1.60 6.03
C TYR A 39 -17.84 -1.43 5.58
N ILE A 40 -17.28 -0.23 5.70
CA ILE A 40 -15.91 0.04 5.35
C ILE A 40 -14.94 -0.78 6.22
N ASP A 41 -15.15 -0.85 7.52
CA ASP A 41 -14.31 -1.63 8.42
C ASP A 41 -14.38 -3.14 8.14
N GLU A 42 -15.52 -3.63 7.67
CA GLU A 42 -15.65 -5.02 7.27
C GLU A 42 -14.94 -5.31 5.95
N GLU A 43 -15.13 -4.45 4.95
CA GLU A 43 -14.62 -4.68 3.59
C GLU A 43 -13.14 -4.28 3.42
N TYR A 44 -12.66 -3.34 4.21
CA TYR A 44 -11.31 -2.76 4.08
C TYR A 44 -10.53 -2.78 5.39
N ASN A 45 -10.71 -3.80 6.20
CA ASN A 45 -9.87 -4.02 7.38
C ASN A 45 -8.45 -4.44 6.98
N SER A 46 -7.54 -4.48 7.94
CA SER A 46 -6.13 -4.78 7.69
C SER A 46 -5.91 -6.15 7.03
N GLU A 47 -6.71 -7.14 7.37
CA GLU A 47 -6.63 -8.49 6.78
C GLU A 47 -7.00 -8.48 5.30
N ARG A 48 -8.12 -7.85 4.96
CA ARG A 48 -8.61 -7.72 3.59
C ARG A 48 -7.63 -6.94 2.71
N ILE A 49 -7.13 -5.82 3.22
CA ILE A 49 -6.12 -5.01 2.53
C ILE A 49 -4.85 -5.82 2.32
N THR A 50 -4.41 -6.57 3.32
CA THR A 50 -3.24 -7.45 3.20
C THR A 50 -3.41 -8.44 2.05
N ASN A 51 -4.56 -9.08 1.95
CA ASN A 51 -4.83 -10.04 0.88
C ASN A 51 -4.80 -9.38 -0.52
N ILE A 52 -5.37 -8.20 -0.66
CA ILE A 52 -5.32 -7.43 -1.90
C ILE A 52 -3.86 -7.10 -2.26
N MET A 53 -3.11 -6.61 -1.30
CA MET A 53 -1.71 -6.24 -1.52
C MET A 53 -0.82 -7.44 -1.83
N MET A 54 -1.10 -8.61 -1.27
CA MET A 54 -0.39 -9.85 -1.63
C MET A 54 -0.54 -10.17 -3.11
N HIS A 55 -1.76 -10.10 -3.64
CA HIS A 55 -2.01 -10.32 -5.07
C HIS A 55 -1.32 -9.28 -5.95
N LEU A 56 -1.36 -8.01 -5.55
CA LEU A 56 -0.68 -6.94 -6.28
C LEU A 56 0.83 -7.15 -6.30
N THR A 57 1.41 -7.55 -5.17
CA THR A 57 2.84 -7.82 -5.05
C THR A 57 3.29 -8.96 -5.95
N GLU A 58 2.50 -10.03 -6.03
CA GLU A 58 2.77 -11.13 -6.95
C GLU A 58 2.70 -10.69 -8.42
N LYS A 59 1.70 -9.88 -8.74
CA LYS A 59 1.48 -9.38 -10.11
C LYS A 59 2.66 -8.55 -10.62
N ILE A 60 3.29 -7.77 -9.76
CA ILE A 60 4.45 -6.96 -10.16
C ILE A 60 5.78 -7.72 -10.09
N GLY A 61 5.77 -9.00 -9.75
CA GLY A 61 6.97 -9.84 -9.67
C GLY A 61 7.83 -9.60 -8.43
N ALA A 62 7.25 -9.09 -7.37
CA ALA A 62 7.93 -8.87 -6.11
C ALA A 62 7.68 -10.00 -5.10
N LYS A 63 8.57 -10.09 -4.13
CA LYS A 63 8.43 -10.98 -2.99
C LYS A 63 8.22 -10.17 -1.72
N VAL A 64 7.25 -10.57 -0.90
CA VAL A 64 7.01 -9.96 0.41
C VAL A 64 8.06 -10.45 1.39
N ILE A 65 8.78 -9.52 2.00
CA ILE A 65 9.78 -9.81 3.05
C ILE A 65 9.14 -9.74 4.42
N SER A 66 8.31 -8.72 4.65
CA SER A 66 7.70 -8.44 5.94
C SER A 66 6.37 -7.75 5.77
N VAL A 67 5.43 -8.05 6.65
CA VAL A 67 4.12 -7.42 6.71
C VAL A 67 3.90 -6.87 8.11
N SER A 68 3.48 -5.61 8.18
CA SER A 68 2.97 -4.98 9.40
C SER A 68 1.55 -4.51 9.14
N LYS A 69 0.62 -4.87 10.00
CA LYS A 69 -0.78 -4.51 9.84
C LYS A 69 -1.42 -4.17 11.17
N GLN A 70 -2.36 -3.25 11.15
CA GLN A 70 -3.10 -2.84 12.33
C GLN A 70 -4.48 -2.33 11.95
N ASP A 71 -5.47 -2.76 12.72
CA ASP A 71 -6.79 -2.13 12.75
C ASP A 71 -6.83 -1.15 13.90
N TYR A 72 -7.37 0.04 13.67
CA TYR A 72 -7.45 1.11 14.65
C TYR A 72 -8.84 1.15 15.29
N ASP A 73 -8.87 1.50 16.56
CA ASP A 73 -10.11 1.76 17.28
C ASP A 73 -10.34 3.28 17.32
N PRO A 74 -11.52 3.81 16.95
CA PRO A 74 -12.73 3.05 16.62
C PRO A 74 -12.82 2.52 15.19
N GLN A 75 -11.99 2.99 14.28
CA GLN A 75 -12.09 2.64 12.85
C GLN A 75 -10.80 2.93 12.10
N GLY A 76 -10.66 2.31 10.93
CA GLY A 76 -9.51 2.49 10.06
C GLY A 76 -8.48 1.38 10.19
N ALA A 77 -7.59 1.31 9.23
CA ALA A 77 -6.55 0.30 9.18
C ALA A 77 -5.28 0.83 8.53
N SER A 78 -4.17 0.19 8.81
CA SER A 78 -2.93 0.39 8.07
C SER A 78 -2.26 -0.94 7.78
N VAL A 79 -1.60 -1.01 6.63
CA VAL A 79 -0.80 -2.16 6.21
C VAL A 79 0.46 -1.67 5.54
N THR A 80 1.60 -2.22 5.95
CA THR A 80 2.90 -1.92 5.34
C THR A 80 3.56 -3.22 4.93
N PHE A 81 3.98 -3.29 3.67
CA PHE A 81 4.78 -4.37 3.13
C PHE A 81 6.20 -3.90 2.87
N LEU A 82 7.17 -4.68 3.30
CA LEU A 82 8.51 -4.65 2.74
C LEU A 82 8.59 -5.71 1.66
N ILE A 83 9.06 -5.30 0.48
CA ILE A 83 9.13 -6.17 -0.70
C ILE A 83 10.50 -6.11 -1.35
N ALA A 84 10.83 -7.14 -2.13
CA ALA A 84 12.05 -7.21 -2.93
C ALA A 84 11.75 -7.84 -4.29
N GLU A 85 12.60 -7.57 -5.28
CA GLU A 85 12.50 -8.22 -6.58
C GLU A 85 12.83 -9.72 -6.49
N LYS A 86 11.96 -10.54 -7.05
CA LYS A 86 12.17 -12.00 -7.07
C LYS A 86 13.42 -12.41 -7.86
N SER A 87 13.73 -11.69 -8.92
CA SER A 87 14.83 -12.01 -9.83
C SER A 87 16.21 -11.86 -9.21
N LEU A 88 16.35 -11.09 -8.15
CA LEU A 88 17.64 -10.80 -7.51
C LEU A 88 17.94 -11.71 -6.32
N ILE A 89 16.92 -12.32 -5.74
CA ILE A 89 17.04 -13.16 -4.53
C ILE A 89 17.90 -14.40 -4.72
N PRO A 90 17.90 -15.10 -5.89
CA PRO A 90 18.71 -16.30 -6.08
C PRO A 90 20.20 -16.07 -6.32
N HIS A 91 20.63 -14.86 -6.61
CA HIS A 91 21.96 -14.61 -7.21
C HIS A 91 23.03 -14.07 -6.27
N CYS A 92 22.69 -13.72 -5.05
CA CYS A 92 23.65 -13.14 -4.11
C CYS A 92 23.33 -13.50 -2.68
N GLY A 93 24.26 -13.24 -1.78
CA GLY A 93 24.04 -13.37 -0.35
C GLY A 93 22.77 -12.60 0.06
N SER A 94 21.78 -13.34 0.53
CA SER A 94 20.39 -12.88 0.69
C SER A 94 20.23 -11.62 1.54
N GLU A 95 21.09 -11.41 2.52
CA GLU A 95 20.99 -10.26 3.43
C GLU A 95 21.38 -8.94 2.78
N ILE A 96 22.44 -8.93 1.99
CA ILE A 96 22.93 -7.73 1.30
C ILE A 96 21.93 -7.28 0.25
N LEU A 97 21.41 -8.21 -0.55
CA LEU A 97 20.41 -7.90 -1.57
C LEU A 97 19.10 -7.39 -0.99
N ALA A 98 18.59 -8.02 0.05
CA ALA A 98 17.39 -7.58 0.71
C ALA A 98 17.53 -6.15 1.27
N HIS A 99 18.74 -5.75 1.67
CA HIS A 99 19.01 -4.38 2.10
C HIS A 99 19.05 -3.40 0.92
N LEU A 100 19.65 -3.79 -0.18
CA LEU A 100 19.87 -2.92 -1.35
C LEU A 100 18.59 -2.74 -2.20
N ASP A 101 17.77 -3.75 -2.27
CA ASP A 101 16.57 -3.76 -3.12
C ASP A 101 15.26 -3.72 -2.34
N LYS A 102 15.31 -3.30 -1.10
CA LYS A 102 14.11 -3.13 -0.31
C LYS A 102 13.22 -2.04 -0.88
N SER A 103 11.99 -2.43 -1.09
CA SER A 103 10.92 -1.54 -1.50
C SER A 103 9.77 -1.68 -0.50
N HIS A 104 8.87 -0.71 -0.49
CA HIS A 104 7.74 -0.79 0.43
C HIS A 104 6.45 -0.31 -0.22
N VAL A 105 5.36 -0.85 0.27
CA VAL A 105 4.01 -0.39 -0.04
C VAL A 105 3.30 -0.16 1.29
N THR A 106 2.73 1.02 1.45
CA THR A 106 1.98 1.39 2.65
C THR A 106 0.57 1.81 2.26
N VAL A 107 -0.42 1.29 2.96
CA VAL A 107 -1.82 1.65 2.80
C VAL A 107 -2.36 2.11 4.15
N HIS A 108 -2.97 3.28 4.16
CA HIS A 108 -3.72 3.80 5.29
C HIS A 108 -5.16 4.06 4.88
N THR A 109 -6.11 3.67 5.71
CA THR A 109 -7.53 3.96 5.49
C THR A 109 -8.06 4.89 6.56
N TYR A 110 -8.91 5.81 6.13
CA TYR A 110 -9.51 6.83 6.99
C TYR A 110 -11.03 6.88 6.74
N PRO A 111 -11.79 5.97 7.34
CA PRO A 111 -13.26 6.09 7.34
C PRO A 111 -13.66 7.13 8.36
N GLU A 112 -14.44 8.11 7.94
CA GLU A 112 -14.87 9.22 8.78
C GLU A 112 -16.35 9.52 8.57
N TYR A 113 -17.04 9.94 9.62
CA TYR A 113 -18.41 10.41 9.54
C TYR A 113 -18.51 11.87 9.97
N HIS A 114 -19.40 12.59 9.32
CA HIS A 114 -19.58 14.02 9.51
C HIS A 114 -21.05 14.33 9.82
N PRO A 115 -21.49 14.20 11.09
CA PRO A 115 -22.89 14.34 11.45
C PRO A 115 -23.51 15.67 11.01
N ASP A 116 -22.74 16.76 11.11
CA ASP A 116 -23.21 18.12 10.77
C ASP A 116 -23.36 18.35 9.27
N ARG A 117 -22.82 17.46 8.44
CA ARG A 117 -22.83 17.59 6.97
C ARG A 117 -23.65 16.52 6.27
N SER A 118 -24.28 15.64 7.01
CA SER A 118 -25.08 14.53 6.47
C SER A 118 -24.32 13.65 5.49
N LEU A 119 -23.05 13.36 5.81
CA LEU A 119 -22.22 12.51 4.99
C LEU A 119 -21.21 11.73 5.81
N ALA A 120 -20.75 10.62 5.24
CA ALA A 120 -19.58 9.88 5.67
C ALA A 120 -18.58 9.81 4.51
N THR A 121 -17.32 9.73 4.83
CA THR A 121 -16.24 9.68 3.84
C THR A 121 -15.32 8.51 4.11
N PHE A 122 -14.71 8.04 3.06
CA PHE A 122 -13.64 7.05 3.12
C PHE A 122 -12.47 7.52 2.26
N ARG A 123 -11.31 7.61 2.86
CA ARG A 123 -10.07 7.93 2.15
C ARG A 123 -9.10 6.78 2.31
N VAL A 124 -8.44 6.43 1.24
CA VAL A 124 -7.32 5.49 1.23
C VAL A 124 -6.10 6.22 0.71
N ASP A 125 -5.05 6.23 1.49
CA ASP A 125 -3.75 6.74 1.09
C ASP A 125 -2.83 5.56 0.80
N ILE A 126 -2.25 5.55 -0.40
CA ILE A 126 -1.36 4.48 -0.86
C ILE A 126 -0.03 5.09 -1.27
N ASP A 127 1.05 4.59 -0.66
CA ASP A 127 2.41 4.98 -0.99
C ASP A 127 3.20 3.75 -1.42
N VAL A 128 3.74 3.80 -2.63
CA VAL A 128 4.59 2.76 -3.19
C VAL A 128 5.96 3.35 -3.47
N ALA A 129 6.99 2.80 -2.86
CA ALA A 129 8.38 3.16 -3.14
C ALA A 129 9.15 1.92 -3.54
N THR A 130 9.81 1.97 -4.69
CA THR A 130 10.58 0.87 -5.23
C THR A 130 12.00 1.28 -5.56
N CYS A 131 12.94 0.37 -5.33
CA CYS A 131 14.31 0.44 -5.83
C CYS A 131 14.49 -0.63 -6.91
N GLY A 132 15.57 -0.55 -7.69
CA GLY A 132 15.85 -1.54 -8.74
C GLY A 132 14.94 -1.41 -9.95
N GLU A 133 14.53 -2.52 -10.53
CA GLU A 133 13.79 -2.58 -11.79
C GLU A 133 12.27 -2.55 -11.61
N ILE A 134 11.78 -2.87 -10.44
CA ILE A 134 10.34 -2.80 -10.15
C ILE A 134 9.87 -1.35 -10.30
N THR A 135 8.76 -1.15 -10.99
CA THR A 135 8.15 0.18 -11.13
C THR A 135 6.80 0.23 -10.44
N PRO A 136 6.56 1.27 -9.60
CA PRO A 136 5.28 1.45 -8.95
C PRO A 136 4.09 1.59 -9.91
N LEU A 137 4.33 2.10 -11.11
CA LEU A 137 3.27 2.31 -12.10
C LEU A 137 2.57 1.01 -12.51
N SER A 138 3.23 -0.13 -12.42
CA SER A 138 2.63 -1.42 -12.74
C SER A 138 1.54 -1.85 -11.73
N THR A 139 1.44 -1.18 -10.61
CA THR A 139 0.34 -1.42 -9.65
C THR A 139 -0.99 -0.79 -10.08
N LEU A 140 -0.95 0.14 -11.04
CA LEU A 140 -2.15 0.83 -11.53
C LEU A 140 -2.92 0.02 -12.57
N ASP A 141 -2.32 -1.01 -13.13
CA ASP A 141 -2.94 -1.92 -14.10
C ASP A 141 -3.70 -3.04 -13.38
#